data_c7f9fb87f6f1d8d5ec0d475b3448b5af
#
_entry.id   c7f9fb87f6f1d8d5ec0d475b3448b5af
#
_cell.length_a   1.000
_cell.length_b   1.000
_cell.length_c   1.000
_cell.angle_alpha   90.00
_cell.angle_beta   90.00
_cell.angle_gamma   90.00
#
_symmetry.space_group_name_H-M   'P 1'
#
loop_
_entity.id
_entity.type
_entity.pdbx_description
1 polymer ?
#
loop_
_entity_poly.entity_id
_entity_poly.type
_entity_poly.pdbx_seq_one_letter_code
_entity_poly.pdbx_strand_id
1 'polypeptide(L)'
;MKDYQNILIIKMSSLGDIIHALPTLYALRQNLPHAKITWAVHPQFAHILPGKPWIDEVILVEKNGLKSFSYIRKLWKDLHSRHFDMTLDLQCIAKSALVSFCSGAPERYGYWELREGSQLVNKALVGDHKYDHVIERYLDTVRALGGQVQDLVFPLSRSQKDALEVKRKLMAQGLPEVAIDKGDYIVIAPGARWALKEWPVSHYAELIKRFLDQGQWVVLMGSPDDCQKSQSILDLVEDPRLIDLTGHTSLPELIELIGASKLYISADTGPLHLANALKKPLIAMYGTTSPDRTGPYGGDHVHIIQSPTSRATAKEPLVKDPDCMGHISVDSVWEAYQKVKEEGHGTQS
;
A
#
# COMPACT_ATOMS: atom_id res chain seq x y z
N MET A 1 -15.06 -11.51 -21.39
CA MET A 1 -15.11 -10.05 -21.18
C MET A 1 -15.38 -9.35 -22.52
N LYS A 2 -16.16 -8.24 -22.53
CA LYS A 2 -16.34 -7.39 -23.71
C LYS A 2 -14.99 -6.77 -24.11
N ASP A 3 -14.74 -6.60 -25.40
CA ASP A 3 -13.50 -6.04 -25.92
C ASP A 3 -13.49 -4.52 -25.81
N TYR A 4 -13.13 -4.02 -24.62
CA TYR A 4 -12.94 -2.59 -24.38
C TYR A 4 -11.58 -2.14 -24.92
N GLN A 5 -11.57 -0.99 -25.62
CA GLN A 5 -10.36 -0.44 -26.24
C GLN A 5 -9.75 0.70 -25.44
N ASN A 6 -10.54 1.42 -24.63
CA ASN A 6 -10.09 2.59 -23.89
C ASN A 6 -10.74 2.66 -22.51
N ILE A 7 -9.96 2.36 -21.48
CA ILE A 7 -10.44 2.16 -20.10
C ILE A 7 -9.87 3.23 -19.19
N LEU A 8 -10.71 3.79 -18.32
CA LEU A 8 -10.29 4.65 -17.20
C LEU A 8 -10.46 3.91 -15.88
N ILE A 9 -9.36 3.64 -15.18
CA ILE A 9 -9.37 3.18 -13.79
C ILE A 9 -9.32 4.40 -12.89
N ILE A 10 -10.17 4.44 -11.87
CA ILE A 10 -10.21 5.52 -10.89
C ILE A 10 -9.90 4.98 -9.50
N LYS A 11 -8.68 5.23 -9.03
CA LYS A 11 -8.25 4.97 -7.64
C LYS A 11 -7.27 6.04 -7.23
N MET A 12 -7.78 7.09 -6.56
CA MET A 12 -7.03 8.31 -6.32
C MET A 12 -6.18 8.27 -5.04
N SER A 13 -6.55 7.49 -4.06
CA SER A 13 -5.90 7.36 -2.74
C SER A 13 -6.56 6.24 -1.91
N SER A 14 -6.01 5.80 -0.77
CA SER A 14 -4.71 6.13 -0.20
C SER A 14 -3.60 5.24 -0.78
N LEU A 15 -2.36 5.29 -0.24
CA LEU A 15 -1.25 4.46 -0.71
C LEU A 15 -1.61 2.96 -0.69
N GLY A 16 -2.03 2.44 0.46
CA GLY A 16 -2.43 1.03 0.59
C GLY A 16 -3.58 0.65 -0.34
N ASP A 17 -4.60 1.51 -0.45
CA ASP A 17 -5.74 1.27 -1.35
C ASP A 17 -5.34 1.21 -2.84
N ILE A 18 -4.36 2.02 -3.25
CA ILE A 18 -3.84 1.99 -4.63
C ILE A 18 -3.10 0.67 -4.86
N ILE A 19 -2.27 0.25 -3.90
CA ILE A 19 -1.55 -1.02 -3.98
C ILE A 19 -2.55 -2.19 -4.06
N HIS A 20 -3.61 -2.19 -3.26
CA HIS A 20 -4.67 -3.20 -3.32
C HIS A 20 -5.40 -3.25 -4.67
N ALA A 21 -5.38 -2.17 -5.44
CA ALA A 21 -6.00 -2.13 -6.77
C ALA A 21 -5.06 -2.60 -7.91
N LEU A 22 -3.75 -2.75 -7.66
CA LEU A 22 -2.79 -3.18 -8.67
C LEU A 22 -3.07 -4.59 -9.23
N PRO A 23 -3.52 -5.58 -8.44
CA PRO A 23 -3.90 -6.88 -9.01
C PRO A 23 -5.06 -6.79 -10.00
N THR A 24 -5.99 -5.85 -9.79
CA THR A 24 -7.08 -5.61 -10.76
C THR A 24 -6.54 -5.02 -12.07
N LEU A 25 -5.54 -4.12 -12.01
CA LEU A 25 -4.84 -3.63 -13.19
C LEU A 25 -4.17 -4.77 -13.94
N TYR A 26 -3.45 -5.65 -13.22
CA TYR A 26 -2.82 -6.82 -13.81
C TYR A 26 -3.85 -7.71 -14.52
N ALA A 27 -4.93 -8.07 -13.85
CA ALA A 27 -5.99 -8.91 -14.40
C ALA A 27 -6.66 -8.27 -15.61
N LEU A 28 -6.95 -6.95 -15.58
CA LEU A 28 -7.48 -6.23 -16.74
C LEU A 28 -6.52 -6.28 -17.92
N ARG A 29 -5.22 -6.05 -17.73
CA ARG A 29 -4.23 -6.10 -18.79
C ARG A 29 -4.08 -7.49 -19.40
N GLN A 30 -4.19 -8.56 -18.60
CA GLN A 30 -4.17 -9.94 -19.08
C GLN A 30 -5.40 -10.26 -19.94
N ASN A 31 -6.58 -9.78 -19.56
CA ASN A 31 -7.82 -10.00 -20.32
C ASN A 31 -7.97 -9.09 -21.54
N LEU A 32 -7.35 -7.91 -21.52
CA LEU A 32 -7.46 -6.87 -22.55
C LEU A 32 -6.05 -6.34 -22.92
N PRO A 33 -5.22 -7.16 -23.58
CA PRO A 33 -3.81 -6.83 -23.82
C PRO A 33 -3.61 -5.61 -24.71
N HIS A 34 -4.58 -5.29 -25.57
CA HIS A 34 -4.52 -4.17 -26.52
C HIS A 34 -5.25 -2.91 -26.06
N ALA A 35 -6.01 -2.98 -24.96
CA ALA A 35 -6.74 -1.82 -24.45
C ALA A 35 -5.77 -0.72 -23.98
N LYS A 36 -6.09 0.52 -24.28
CA LYS A 36 -5.45 1.67 -23.65
C LYS A 36 -5.98 1.80 -22.22
N ILE A 37 -5.12 1.63 -21.22
CA ILE A 37 -5.48 1.78 -19.80
C ILE A 37 -4.94 3.12 -19.29
N THR A 38 -5.86 3.97 -18.86
CA THR A 38 -5.57 5.24 -18.20
C THR A 38 -5.92 5.13 -16.72
N TRP A 39 -5.08 5.68 -15.84
CA TRP A 39 -5.33 5.66 -14.39
C TRP A 39 -5.45 7.08 -13.83
N ALA A 40 -6.56 7.38 -13.17
CA ALA A 40 -6.78 8.65 -12.46
C ALA A 40 -6.33 8.50 -10.99
N VAL A 41 -5.36 9.34 -10.58
CA VAL A 41 -4.71 9.27 -9.26
C VAL A 41 -4.45 10.67 -8.69
N HIS A 42 -4.37 10.79 -7.37
CA HIS A 42 -3.89 12.02 -6.73
C HIS A 42 -2.39 12.20 -6.99
N PRO A 43 -1.88 13.41 -7.29
CA PRO A 43 -0.47 13.65 -7.64
C PRO A 43 0.54 13.02 -6.67
N GLN A 44 0.25 13.06 -5.36
CA GLN A 44 1.08 12.47 -4.31
C GLN A 44 1.43 11.00 -4.55
N PHE A 45 0.56 10.24 -5.21
CA PHE A 45 0.72 8.80 -5.39
C PHE A 45 1.04 8.39 -6.83
N ALA A 46 1.16 9.34 -7.75
CA ALA A 46 1.36 9.03 -9.16
C ALA A 46 2.65 8.21 -9.42
N HIS A 47 3.70 8.50 -8.67
CA HIS A 47 5.01 7.89 -8.85
C HIS A 47 5.13 6.43 -8.41
N ILE A 48 4.12 5.88 -7.72
CA ILE A 48 4.11 4.45 -7.37
C ILE A 48 3.44 3.59 -8.46
N LEU A 49 2.70 4.22 -9.36
CA LEU A 49 2.02 3.50 -10.43
C LEU A 49 3.04 2.98 -11.45
N PRO A 50 2.84 1.75 -11.95
CA PRO A 50 3.69 1.21 -12.98
C PRO A 50 3.46 1.95 -14.30
N GLY A 51 4.53 2.07 -15.09
CA GLY A 51 4.41 2.52 -16.47
C GLY A 51 3.95 1.40 -17.41
N LYS A 52 4.23 1.58 -18.71
CA LYS A 52 4.03 0.51 -19.71
C LYS A 52 4.78 -0.76 -19.30
N PRO A 53 4.24 -1.94 -19.60
CA PRO A 53 3.04 -2.20 -20.42
C PRO A 53 1.71 -2.12 -19.65
N TRP A 54 1.71 -1.81 -18.35
CA TRP A 54 0.54 -1.89 -17.48
C TRP A 54 -0.41 -0.72 -17.63
N ILE A 55 0.13 0.50 -17.55
CA ILE A 55 -0.60 1.76 -17.67
C ILE A 55 -0.05 2.54 -18.87
N ASP A 56 -0.93 3.00 -19.73
CA ASP A 56 -0.56 3.81 -20.91
C ASP A 56 -0.52 5.30 -20.58
N GLU A 57 -1.38 5.77 -19.68
CA GLU A 57 -1.49 7.16 -19.31
C GLU A 57 -1.92 7.32 -17.85
N VAL A 58 -1.34 8.30 -17.14
CA VAL A 58 -1.74 8.68 -15.78
C VAL A 58 -2.35 10.08 -15.81
N ILE A 59 -3.54 10.22 -15.23
CA ILE A 59 -4.23 11.51 -15.07
C ILE A 59 -4.16 11.93 -13.61
N LEU A 60 -3.63 13.13 -13.38
CA LEU A 60 -3.52 13.69 -12.03
C LEU A 60 -4.82 14.40 -11.64
N VAL A 61 -5.41 13.97 -10.54
CA VAL A 61 -6.66 14.54 -10.02
C VAL A 61 -6.43 15.14 -8.63
N GLU A 62 -6.48 16.48 -8.56
CA GLU A 62 -6.36 17.23 -7.32
C GLU A 62 -7.66 17.18 -6.52
N LYS A 63 -7.62 16.56 -5.32
CA LYS A 63 -8.82 16.43 -4.47
C LYS A 63 -9.48 17.76 -4.10
N ASN A 64 -8.67 18.79 -3.88
CA ASN A 64 -9.16 20.13 -3.56
C ASN A 64 -9.68 20.85 -4.81
N GLY A 65 -9.12 20.54 -5.97
CA GLY A 65 -9.60 21.03 -7.26
C GLY A 65 -11.04 20.64 -7.56
N LEU A 66 -11.48 19.45 -7.11
CA LEU A 66 -12.85 18.97 -7.28
C LEU A 66 -13.93 19.81 -6.53
N LYS A 67 -13.52 20.79 -5.74
CA LYS A 67 -14.43 21.81 -5.16
C LYS A 67 -14.59 23.04 -6.05
N SER A 68 -13.79 23.20 -7.10
CA SER A 68 -13.78 24.36 -8.01
C SER A 68 -14.49 24.02 -9.32
N PHE A 69 -15.50 24.82 -9.68
CA PHE A 69 -16.23 24.64 -10.93
C PHE A 69 -15.31 24.77 -12.16
N SER A 70 -14.37 25.70 -12.15
CA SER A 70 -13.40 25.88 -13.24
C SER A 70 -12.51 24.66 -13.43
N TYR A 71 -12.04 24.04 -12.31
CA TYR A 71 -11.27 22.82 -12.35
C TYR A 71 -12.10 21.62 -12.88
N ILE A 72 -13.34 21.48 -12.39
CA ILE A 72 -14.25 20.41 -12.85
C ILE A 72 -14.52 20.56 -14.34
N ARG A 73 -14.78 21.77 -14.84
CA ARG A 73 -14.98 22.02 -16.27
C ARG A 73 -13.75 21.66 -17.11
N LYS A 74 -12.55 22.00 -16.62
CA LYS A 74 -11.28 21.63 -17.29
C LYS A 74 -11.11 20.10 -17.29
N LEU A 75 -11.32 19.46 -16.15
CA LEU A 75 -11.22 17.99 -16.00
C LEU A 75 -12.24 17.28 -16.91
N TRP A 76 -13.49 17.76 -16.94
CA TRP A 76 -14.52 17.24 -17.84
C TRP A 76 -14.10 17.33 -19.30
N LYS A 77 -13.61 18.49 -19.76
CA LYS A 77 -13.16 18.67 -21.14
C LYS A 77 -12.00 17.73 -21.48
N ASP A 78 -11.05 17.59 -20.55
CA ASP A 78 -9.89 16.75 -20.70
C ASP A 78 -10.27 15.26 -20.76
N LEU A 79 -11.05 14.75 -19.81
CA LEU A 79 -11.49 13.37 -19.76
C LEU A 79 -12.41 12.99 -20.91
N HIS A 80 -13.40 13.85 -21.22
CA HIS A 80 -14.39 13.60 -22.26
C HIS A 80 -13.78 13.50 -23.66
N SER A 81 -12.72 14.27 -23.92
CA SER A 81 -12.02 14.23 -25.21
C SER A 81 -11.24 12.94 -25.47
N ARG A 82 -11.08 12.09 -24.46
CA ARG A 82 -10.38 10.80 -24.57
C ARG A 82 -11.26 9.66 -25.05
N HIS A 83 -12.60 9.83 -25.05
CA HIS A 83 -13.58 8.84 -25.51
C HIS A 83 -13.40 7.46 -24.88
N PHE A 84 -13.44 7.41 -23.54
CA PHE A 84 -13.38 6.14 -22.82
C PHE A 84 -14.61 5.27 -23.11
N ASP A 85 -14.39 3.97 -23.33
CA ASP A 85 -15.48 2.98 -23.48
C ASP A 85 -16.06 2.61 -22.12
N MET A 86 -15.18 2.53 -21.12
CA MET A 86 -15.52 2.10 -19.79
C MET A 86 -14.75 2.90 -18.72
N THR A 87 -15.40 3.17 -17.59
CA THR A 87 -14.72 3.54 -16.36
C THR A 87 -14.89 2.45 -15.30
N LEU A 88 -13.83 2.19 -14.56
CA LEU A 88 -13.82 1.32 -13.39
C LEU A 88 -13.40 2.14 -12.16
N ASP A 89 -14.38 2.53 -11.35
CA ASP A 89 -14.18 3.28 -10.11
C ASP A 89 -13.94 2.30 -8.95
N LEU A 90 -12.69 2.14 -8.55
CA LEU A 90 -12.28 1.35 -7.39
C LEU A 90 -12.20 2.18 -6.10
N GLN A 91 -12.53 3.48 -6.16
CA GLN A 91 -12.62 4.36 -4.99
C GLN A 91 -14.06 4.40 -4.44
N CYS A 92 -15.05 4.45 -5.30
CA CYS A 92 -16.49 4.36 -5.01
C CYS A 92 -17.03 5.37 -3.98
N ILE A 93 -16.61 6.63 -4.07
CA ILE A 93 -17.10 7.76 -3.27
C ILE A 93 -17.51 8.91 -4.18
N ALA A 94 -18.19 9.94 -3.63
CA ALA A 94 -18.70 11.08 -4.42
C ALA A 94 -17.64 11.73 -5.32
N LYS A 95 -16.41 11.91 -4.83
CA LYS A 95 -15.32 12.54 -5.60
C LYS A 95 -14.87 11.70 -6.80
N SER A 96 -14.76 10.39 -6.64
CA SER A 96 -14.39 9.50 -7.75
C SER A 96 -15.55 9.31 -8.74
N ALA A 97 -16.78 9.29 -8.26
CA ALA A 97 -17.96 9.28 -9.11
C ALA A 97 -18.03 10.53 -10.00
N LEU A 98 -17.65 11.71 -9.48
CA LEU A 98 -17.55 12.92 -10.29
C LEU A 98 -16.50 12.76 -11.41
N VAL A 99 -15.34 12.16 -11.15
CA VAL A 99 -14.32 11.87 -12.17
C VAL A 99 -14.88 10.89 -13.20
N SER A 100 -15.58 9.83 -12.75
CA SER A 100 -16.24 8.86 -13.61
C SER A 100 -17.30 9.54 -14.50
N PHE A 101 -18.10 10.43 -13.95
CA PHE A 101 -19.09 11.22 -14.72
C PHE A 101 -18.41 12.10 -15.77
N CYS A 102 -17.34 12.79 -15.40
CA CYS A 102 -16.59 13.67 -16.31
C CYS A 102 -15.94 12.92 -17.48
N SER A 103 -15.70 11.63 -17.37
CA SER A 103 -15.13 10.82 -18.48
C SER A 103 -16.07 10.74 -19.69
N GLY A 104 -17.39 10.83 -19.48
CA GLY A 104 -18.39 10.62 -20.51
C GLY A 104 -18.50 9.17 -21.00
N ALA A 105 -17.81 8.22 -20.36
CA ALA A 105 -17.87 6.82 -20.72
C ALA A 105 -19.31 6.29 -20.68
N PRO A 106 -19.76 5.52 -21.69
CA PRO A 106 -21.11 4.94 -21.72
C PRO A 106 -21.29 3.88 -20.64
N GLU A 107 -20.23 3.15 -20.29
CA GLU A 107 -20.24 2.14 -19.26
C GLU A 107 -19.39 2.60 -18.07
N ARG A 108 -20.05 2.79 -16.91
CA ARG A 108 -19.41 3.25 -15.69
C ARG A 108 -19.71 2.28 -14.56
N TYR A 109 -18.66 1.68 -14.04
CA TYR A 109 -18.74 0.63 -13.03
C TYR A 109 -17.94 1.00 -11.80
N GLY A 110 -18.35 0.44 -10.65
CA GLY A 110 -17.59 0.40 -9.42
C GLY A 110 -17.73 -0.97 -8.77
N TYR A 111 -16.85 -1.31 -7.82
CA TYR A 111 -17.07 -2.52 -7.04
C TYR A 111 -18.31 -2.34 -6.15
N TRP A 112 -18.82 -3.43 -5.58
CA TRP A 112 -20.15 -3.47 -4.95
C TRP A 112 -20.40 -2.40 -3.86
N GLU A 113 -19.37 -1.94 -3.15
CA GLU A 113 -19.49 -1.00 -2.03
C GLU A 113 -19.51 0.48 -2.50
N LEU A 114 -20.53 0.84 -3.28
CA LEU A 114 -20.75 2.20 -3.72
C LEU A 114 -21.24 3.07 -2.54
N ARG A 115 -20.54 4.17 -2.25
CA ARG A 115 -20.78 5.06 -1.10
C ARG A 115 -20.98 6.51 -1.55
N GLU A 116 -21.44 7.36 -0.64
CA GLU A 116 -21.53 8.83 -0.82
C GLU A 116 -22.25 9.25 -2.11
N GLY A 117 -23.26 8.50 -2.54
CA GLY A 117 -24.00 8.82 -3.77
C GLY A 117 -23.34 8.36 -5.07
N SER A 118 -22.22 7.64 -5.02
CA SER A 118 -21.55 7.14 -6.23
C SER A 118 -22.39 6.16 -7.06
N GLN A 119 -23.41 5.53 -6.43
CA GLN A 119 -24.40 4.68 -7.11
C GLN A 119 -25.30 5.44 -8.12
N LEU A 120 -25.34 6.78 -8.06
CA LEU A 120 -26.07 7.60 -9.04
C LEU A 120 -25.32 7.70 -10.39
N VAL A 121 -24.03 7.39 -10.38
CA VAL A 121 -23.14 7.50 -11.54
C VAL A 121 -22.65 6.13 -12.01
N ASN A 122 -22.23 5.29 -11.06
CA ASN A 122 -21.60 4.00 -11.34
C ASN A 122 -22.56 2.85 -11.04
N LYS A 123 -22.55 1.82 -11.88
CA LYS A 123 -23.23 0.56 -11.64
C LYS A 123 -22.34 -0.36 -10.80
N ALA A 124 -22.87 -0.93 -9.73
CA ALA A 124 -22.14 -1.88 -8.90
C ALA A 124 -21.87 -3.20 -9.66
N LEU A 125 -20.63 -3.64 -9.65
CA LEU A 125 -20.24 -4.99 -10.01
C LEU A 125 -20.12 -5.81 -8.72
N VAL A 126 -20.88 -6.87 -8.63
CA VAL A 126 -20.96 -7.74 -7.46
C VAL A 126 -20.47 -9.13 -7.85
N GLY A 127 -19.56 -9.69 -7.08
CA GLY A 127 -19.09 -11.07 -7.21
C GLY A 127 -19.25 -11.83 -5.90
N ASP A 128 -18.65 -13.00 -5.84
CA ASP A 128 -18.77 -13.94 -4.73
C ASP A 128 -18.01 -13.50 -3.48
N HIS A 129 -16.97 -12.63 -3.64
CA HIS A 129 -16.06 -12.19 -2.58
C HIS A 129 -16.51 -10.88 -1.90
N LYS A 130 -17.81 -10.60 -1.86
CA LYS A 130 -18.39 -9.36 -1.33
C LYS A 130 -17.89 -8.99 0.08
N TYR A 131 -17.64 -9.98 0.93
CA TYR A 131 -17.24 -9.77 2.32
C TYR A 131 -15.81 -10.24 2.62
N ASP A 132 -15.06 -10.66 1.60
CA ASP A 132 -13.70 -11.12 1.72
C ASP A 132 -12.70 -9.95 1.73
N HIS A 133 -11.44 -10.24 1.53
CA HIS A 133 -10.38 -9.24 1.46
C HIS A 133 -10.62 -8.21 0.34
N VAL A 134 -10.22 -6.95 0.55
CA VAL A 134 -10.49 -5.85 -0.39
C VAL A 134 -9.95 -6.12 -1.79
N ILE A 135 -8.82 -6.81 -1.93
CA ILE A 135 -8.24 -7.22 -3.22
C ILE A 135 -9.22 -8.11 -3.99
N GLU A 136 -9.80 -9.12 -3.33
CA GLU A 136 -10.77 -10.00 -3.98
C GLU A 136 -12.04 -9.27 -4.41
N ARG A 137 -12.48 -8.29 -3.61
CA ARG A 137 -13.60 -7.40 -3.98
C ARG A 137 -13.31 -6.58 -5.23
N TYR A 138 -12.08 -6.12 -5.40
CA TYR A 138 -11.68 -5.41 -6.62
C TYR A 138 -11.54 -6.36 -7.81
N LEU A 139 -10.97 -7.55 -7.62
CA LEU A 139 -10.86 -8.59 -8.63
C LEU A 139 -12.22 -9.12 -9.11
N ASP A 140 -13.23 -9.11 -8.23
CA ASP A 140 -14.61 -9.44 -8.60
C ASP A 140 -15.17 -8.50 -9.68
N THR A 141 -14.66 -7.29 -9.80
CA THR A 141 -15.06 -6.41 -10.92
C THR A 141 -14.63 -6.97 -12.27
N VAL A 142 -13.45 -7.59 -12.33
CA VAL A 142 -12.95 -8.25 -13.55
C VAL A 142 -13.77 -9.51 -13.84
N ARG A 143 -14.02 -10.33 -12.81
CA ARG A 143 -14.83 -11.56 -12.92
C ARG A 143 -16.25 -11.25 -13.39
N ALA A 144 -16.90 -10.23 -12.81
CA ALA A 144 -18.26 -9.80 -13.16
C ALA A 144 -18.35 -9.23 -14.59
N LEU A 145 -17.27 -8.71 -15.13
CA LEU A 145 -17.18 -8.31 -16.54
C LEU A 145 -16.85 -9.48 -17.48
N GLY A 146 -16.79 -10.71 -16.97
CA GLY A 146 -16.50 -11.93 -17.74
C GLY A 146 -15.01 -12.16 -18.00
N GLY A 147 -14.13 -11.52 -17.22
CA GLY A 147 -12.69 -11.73 -17.27
C GLY A 147 -12.25 -12.88 -16.38
N GLN A 148 -11.03 -13.36 -16.59
CA GLN A 148 -10.38 -14.37 -15.76
C GLN A 148 -9.37 -13.72 -14.82
N VAL A 149 -9.27 -14.25 -13.62
CA VAL A 149 -8.27 -13.89 -12.61
C VAL A 149 -7.51 -15.17 -12.26
N GLN A 150 -6.28 -15.28 -12.73
CA GLN A 150 -5.45 -16.47 -12.55
C GLN A 150 -4.41 -16.26 -11.46
N ASP A 151 -3.68 -15.14 -11.50
CA ASP A 151 -2.55 -14.85 -10.64
C ASP A 151 -2.77 -13.57 -9.82
N LEU A 152 -2.25 -13.59 -8.59
CA LEU A 152 -2.14 -12.39 -7.76
C LEU A 152 -0.78 -11.73 -7.99
N VAL A 153 -0.76 -10.72 -8.85
CA VAL A 153 0.44 -9.95 -9.17
C VAL A 153 0.22 -8.47 -8.88
N PHE A 154 1.19 -7.86 -8.21
CA PHE A 154 1.25 -6.42 -7.96
C PHE A 154 2.27 -5.80 -8.91
N PRO A 155 1.87 -5.26 -10.07
CA PRO A 155 2.79 -4.59 -10.95
C PRO A 155 3.30 -3.30 -10.29
N LEU A 156 4.56 -3.27 -9.92
CA LEU A 156 5.26 -2.13 -9.36
C LEU A 156 6.46 -1.78 -10.23
N SER A 157 6.73 -0.49 -10.41
CA SER A 157 7.95 -0.04 -11.07
C SER A 157 9.09 0.08 -10.07
N ARG A 158 10.23 -0.53 -10.39
CA ARG A 158 11.50 -0.35 -9.69
C ARG A 158 12.35 0.64 -10.46
N SER A 159 13.15 1.44 -9.77
CA SER A 159 13.96 2.51 -10.36
C SER A 159 15.40 2.40 -9.90
N GLN A 160 16.32 2.14 -10.84
CA GLN A 160 17.73 2.11 -10.54
C GLN A 160 18.25 3.47 -9.99
N LYS A 161 17.70 4.58 -10.48
CA LYS A 161 18.03 5.92 -9.97
C LYS A 161 17.66 6.04 -8.50
N ASP A 162 16.44 5.65 -8.14
CA ASP A 162 15.96 5.76 -6.75
C ASP A 162 16.68 4.76 -5.84
N ALA A 163 17.03 3.57 -6.34
CA ALA A 163 17.87 2.60 -5.61
C ALA A 163 19.26 3.18 -5.28
N LEU A 164 19.90 3.87 -6.23
CA LEU A 164 21.19 4.53 -6.00
C LEU A 164 21.06 5.67 -4.98
N GLU A 165 19.98 6.43 -5.02
CA GLU A 165 19.73 7.51 -4.06
C GLU A 165 19.50 6.96 -2.64
N VAL A 166 18.74 5.87 -2.50
CA VAL A 166 18.58 5.17 -1.22
C VAL A 166 19.93 4.67 -0.70
N LYS A 167 20.73 4.03 -1.56
CA LYS A 167 22.07 3.56 -1.20
C LYS A 167 22.93 4.71 -0.68
N ARG A 168 22.94 5.85 -1.39
CA ARG A 168 23.67 7.05 -0.99
C ARG A 168 23.24 7.56 0.40
N LYS A 169 21.92 7.62 0.65
CA LYS A 169 21.37 8.05 1.95
C LYS A 169 21.76 7.12 3.09
N LEU A 170 21.67 5.81 2.89
CA LEU A 170 22.04 4.80 3.88
C LEU A 170 23.55 4.87 4.20
N MET A 171 24.42 5.00 3.18
CA MET A 171 25.85 5.14 3.37
C MET A 171 26.19 6.44 4.11
N ALA A 172 25.51 7.55 3.82
CA ALA A 172 25.72 8.82 4.51
C ALA A 172 25.36 8.75 6.00
N GLN A 173 24.51 7.83 6.39
CA GLN A 173 24.13 7.54 7.79
C GLN A 173 25.00 6.42 8.42
N GLY A 174 26.01 5.91 7.72
CA GLY A 174 26.97 4.96 8.25
C GLY A 174 26.67 3.49 7.97
N LEU A 175 25.61 3.14 7.24
CA LEU A 175 25.37 1.73 6.85
C LEU A 175 26.46 1.29 5.86
N PRO A 176 27.20 0.20 6.14
CA PRO A 176 28.23 -0.29 5.24
C PRO A 176 27.68 -0.70 3.87
N GLU A 177 28.37 -0.36 2.80
CA GLU A 177 27.96 -0.68 1.42
C GLU A 177 27.68 -2.18 1.24
N VAL A 178 28.52 -3.04 1.82
CA VAL A 178 28.33 -4.49 1.76
C VAL A 178 27.01 -4.94 2.41
N ALA A 179 26.60 -4.29 3.51
CA ALA A 179 25.34 -4.60 4.16
C ALA A 179 24.14 -4.12 3.30
N ILE A 180 24.27 -2.96 2.64
CA ILE A 180 23.26 -2.44 1.72
C ILE A 180 23.08 -3.38 0.53
N ASP A 181 24.18 -3.78 -0.12
CA ASP A 181 24.16 -4.64 -1.31
C ASP A 181 23.62 -6.05 -1.02
N LYS A 182 23.76 -6.53 0.21
CA LYS A 182 23.16 -7.78 0.70
C LYS A 182 21.74 -7.62 1.22
N GLY A 183 21.25 -6.39 1.37
CA GLY A 183 19.97 -6.11 2.01
C GLY A 183 19.96 -6.45 3.51
N ASP A 184 21.13 -6.44 4.17
CA ASP A 184 21.28 -6.86 5.56
C ASP A 184 20.91 -5.75 6.54
N TYR A 185 19.67 -5.28 6.45
CA TYR A 185 19.06 -4.33 7.37
C TYR A 185 17.56 -4.58 7.49
N ILE A 186 17.02 -4.16 8.63
CA ILE A 186 15.60 -4.24 8.97
C ILE A 186 15.00 -2.85 8.81
N VAL A 187 13.85 -2.73 8.13
CA VAL A 187 13.12 -1.48 8.01
C VAL A 187 11.94 -1.47 8.97
N ILE A 188 11.82 -0.43 9.78
CA ILE A 188 10.73 -0.24 10.73
C ILE A 188 10.03 1.08 10.45
N ALA A 189 8.69 1.03 10.29
CA ALA A 189 7.86 2.22 10.20
C ALA A 189 7.04 2.38 11.48
N PRO A 190 7.47 3.26 12.42
CA PRO A 190 6.80 3.41 13.71
C PRO A 190 5.52 4.26 13.64
N GLY A 191 5.39 5.12 12.62
CA GLY A 191 4.26 6.01 12.43
C GLY A 191 3.04 5.34 11.81
N ALA A 192 1.85 5.85 12.11
CA ALA A 192 0.63 5.52 11.42
C ALA A 192 -0.25 6.77 11.27
N ARG A 193 -1.10 6.81 10.23
CA ARG A 193 -1.99 7.96 9.99
C ARG A 193 -2.98 8.22 11.14
N TRP A 194 -3.34 7.17 11.87
CA TRP A 194 -4.26 7.25 13.01
C TRP A 194 -3.54 6.79 14.27
N ALA A 195 -3.55 7.62 15.30
CA ALA A 195 -2.92 7.33 16.60
C ALA A 195 -3.38 5.97 17.18
N LEU A 196 -4.64 5.58 16.95
CA LEU A 196 -5.18 4.28 17.37
C LEU A 196 -4.49 3.06 16.75
N LYS A 197 -3.73 3.24 15.66
CA LYS A 197 -2.95 2.17 15.01
C LYS A 197 -1.49 2.15 15.44
N GLU A 198 -1.08 3.08 16.27
CA GLU A 198 0.32 3.24 16.63
C GLU A 198 0.69 2.32 17.78
N TRP A 199 1.74 1.55 17.57
CA TRP A 199 2.37 0.77 18.64
C TRP A 199 3.19 1.70 19.55
N PRO A 200 3.28 1.45 20.88
CA PRO A 200 3.99 2.34 21.79
C PRO A 200 5.46 2.54 21.42
N VAL A 201 5.94 3.78 21.56
CA VAL A 201 7.36 4.16 21.32
C VAL A 201 8.30 3.30 22.18
N SER A 202 7.97 3.05 23.46
CA SER A 202 8.76 2.20 24.35
C SER A 202 8.90 0.76 23.83
N HIS A 203 7.85 0.22 23.23
CA HIS A 203 7.88 -1.13 22.65
C HIS A 203 8.76 -1.18 21.37
N TYR A 204 8.68 -0.14 20.50
CA TYR A 204 9.60 -0.02 19.38
C TYR A 204 11.05 0.07 19.85
N ALA A 205 11.34 0.92 20.85
CA ALA A 205 12.69 1.08 21.39
C ALA A 205 13.25 -0.23 21.96
N GLU A 206 12.43 -0.98 22.70
CA GLU A 206 12.83 -2.29 23.23
C GLU A 206 13.09 -3.32 22.11
N LEU A 207 12.20 -3.41 21.13
CA LEU A 207 12.38 -4.30 19.98
C LEU A 207 13.66 -3.97 19.20
N ILE A 208 13.91 -2.69 18.97
CA ILE A 208 15.10 -2.21 18.26
C ILE A 208 16.37 -2.57 19.02
N LYS A 209 16.41 -2.37 20.36
CA LYS A 209 17.55 -2.80 21.19
C LYS A 209 17.86 -4.28 21.00
N ARG A 210 16.83 -5.14 21.01
CA ARG A 210 17.01 -6.59 20.78
C ARG A 210 17.62 -6.89 19.40
N PHE A 211 17.25 -6.13 18.35
CA PHE A 211 17.89 -6.28 17.03
C PHE A 211 19.35 -5.83 17.04
N LEU A 212 19.63 -4.69 17.66
CA LEU A 212 20.98 -4.13 17.77
C LEU A 212 21.91 -5.05 18.58
N ASP A 213 21.41 -5.67 19.65
CA ASP A 213 22.14 -6.67 20.47
C ASP A 213 22.51 -7.92 19.64
N GLN A 214 21.73 -8.25 18.59
CA GLN A 214 22.07 -9.29 17.62
C GLN A 214 22.93 -8.79 16.46
N GLY A 215 23.47 -7.58 16.52
CA GLY A 215 24.33 -7.02 15.47
C GLY A 215 23.58 -6.57 14.22
N GLN A 216 22.26 -6.42 14.29
CA GLN A 216 21.44 -6.02 13.14
C GLN A 216 21.52 -4.51 12.90
N TRP A 217 21.39 -4.11 11.64
CA TRP A 217 21.13 -2.72 11.26
C TRP A 217 19.63 -2.48 11.21
N VAL A 218 19.18 -1.36 11.77
CA VAL A 218 17.78 -0.97 11.78
C VAL A 218 17.64 0.41 11.13
N VAL A 219 16.69 0.53 10.19
CA VAL A 219 16.38 1.78 9.49
C VAL A 219 14.95 2.18 9.82
N LEU A 220 14.79 3.30 10.51
CA LEU A 220 13.50 3.94 10.71
C LEU A 220 13.08 4.65 9.43
N MET A 221 11.81 4.57 9.10
CA MET A 221 11.20 5.28 7.98
C MET A 221 9.81 5.79 8.33
N GLY A 222 9.38 6.85 7.66
CA GLY A 222 8.07 7.45 7.85
C GLY A 222 7.91 8.71 7.02
N SER A 223 6.73 9.32 7.11
CA SER A 223 6.45 10.64 6.57
C SER A 223 7.10 11.74 7.43
N PRO A 224 7.16 13.00 6.98
CA PRO A 224 7.58 14.11 7.82
C PRO A 224 6.75 14.27 9.12
N ASP A 225 5.49 13.86 9.11
CA ASP A 225 4.61 13.89 10.29
C ASP A 225 5.05 12.89 11.37
N ASP A 226 5.84 11.88 11.01
CA ASP A 226 6.32 10.83 11.92
C ASP A 226 7.67 11.18 12.59
N CYS A 227 8.33 12.30 12.21
CA CYS A 227 9.67 12.67 12.70
C CYS A 227 9.74 12.77 14.24
N GLN A 228 8.71 13.33 14.89
CA GLN A 228 8.69 13.43 16.35
C GLN A 228 8.70 12.05 17.03
N LYS A 229 8.01 11.08 16.44
CA LYS A 229 7.97 9.71 16.95
C LYS A 229 9.32 9.01 16.77
N SER A 230 9.93 9.13 15.59
CA SER A 230 11.26 8.59 15.34
C SER A 230 12.29 9.22 16.29
N GLN A 231 12.23 10.54 16.53
CA GLN A 231 13.10 11.20 17.48
C GLN A 231 12.91 10.63 18.91
N SER A 232 11.67 10.40 19.33
CA SER A 232 11.40 9.79 20.64
C SER A 232 11.97 8.37 20.79
N ILE A 233 12.09 7.63 19.67
CA ILE A 233 12.76 6.32 19.67
C ILE A 233 14.27 6.50 19.76
N LEU A 234 14.86 7.44 18.99
CA LEU A 234 16.29 7.75 19.02
C LEU A 234 16.74 8.21 20.41
N ASP A 235 15.92 9.00 21.12
CA ASP A 235 16.20 9.43 22.50
C ASP A 235 16.28 8.27 23.51
N LEU A 236 15.67 7.12 23.18
CA LEU A 236 15.67 5.91 24.00
C LEU A 236 16.71 4.87 23.57
N VAL A 237 17.27 5.02 22.36
CA VAL A 237 18.17 4.03 21.73
C VAL A 237 19.36 4.76 21.11
N GLU A 238 20.48 4.76 21.84
CA GLU A 238 21.74 5.34 21.35
C GLU A 238 22.65 4.24 20.77
N ASP A 239 22.54 4.01 19.46
CA ASP A 239 23.40 3.04 18.74
C ASP A 239 23.62 3.51 17.29
N PRO A 240 24.86 3.54 16.78
CA PRO A 240 25.16 3.99 15.43
C PRO A 240 24.58 3.09 14.32
N ARG A 241 24.08 1.91 14.64
CA ARG A 241 23.39 1.00 13.71
C ARG A 241 21.89 1.26 13.61
N LEU A 242 21.35 2.20 14.41
CA LEU A 242 20.00 2.73 14.25
C LEU A 242 20.04 3.97 13.37
N ILE A 243 19.52 3.84 12.16
CA ILE A 243 19.50 4.89 11.14
C ILE A 243 18.09 5.48 11.04
N ASP A 244 17.96 6.79 10.93
CA ASP A 244 16.68 7.46 10.71
C ASP A 244 16.61 8.11 9.32
N LEU A 245 15.71 7.60 8.48
CA LEU A 245 15.33 8.18 7.20
C LEU A 245 13.90 8.72 7.20
N THR A 246 13.29 8.92 8.38
CA THR A 246 11.93 9.47 8.52
C THR A 246 11.86 10.87 7.93
N GLY A 247 10.90 11.10 7.03
CA GLY A 247 10.74 12.36 6.31
C GLY A 247 11.76 12.60 5.19
N HIS A 248 12.73 11.72 4.98
CA HIS A 248 13.82 11.88 4.03
C HIS A 248 13.75 10.97 2.81
N THR A 249 12.63 10.26 2.61
CA THR A 249 12.43 9.37 1.47
C THR A 249 11.18 9.76 0.68
N SER A 250 11.29 9.76 -0.64
CA SER A 250 10.16 9.83 -1.56
C SER A 250 9.45 8.47 -1.67
N LEU A 251 8.23 8.43 -2.22
CA LEU A 251 7.52 7.16 -2.45
C LEU A 251 8.28 6.18 -3.37
N PRO A 252 8.91 6.59 -4.50
CA PRO A 252 9.77 5.70 -5.28
C PRO A 252 10.96 5.16 -4.47
N GLU A 253 11.60 6.01 -3.67
CA GLU A 253 12.69 5.56 -2.79
C GLU A 253 12.22 4.56 -1.73
N LEU A 254 10.98 4.67 -1.23
CA LEU A 254 10.41 3.67 -0.31
C LEU A 254 10.31 2.29 -0.95
N ILE A 255 9.95 2.22 -2.25
CA ILE A 255 9.91 0.96 -3.00
C ILE A 255 11.30 0.30 -2.97
N GLU A 256 12.35 1.09 -3.18
CA GLU A 256 13.71 0.58 -3.22
C GLU A 256 14.24 0.23 -1.83
N LEU A 257 14.01 1.09 -0.83
CA LEU A 257 14.41 0.86 0.56
C LEU A 257 13.81 -0.42 1.13
N ILE A 258 12.48 -0.57 1.00
CA ILE A 258 11.77 -1.76 1.47
C ILE A 258 12.16 -2.96 0.62
N GLY A 259 12.20 -2.80 -0.72
CA GLY A 259 12.51 -3.88 -1.66
C GLY A 259 13.92 -4.47 -1.48
N ALA A 260 14.87 -3.72 -0.97
CA ALA A 260 16.22 -4.20 -0.68
C ALA A 260 16.38 -4.76 0.74
N SER A 261 15.52 -4.42 1.71
CA SER A 261 15.64 -4.87 3.10
C SER A 261 15.41 -6.38 3.25
N LYS A 262 15.90 -6.97 4.34
CA LYS A 262 15.63 -8.37 4.67
C LYS A 262 14.32 -8.57 5.42
N LEU A 263 13.83 -7.54 6.10
CA LEU A 263 12.60 -7.59 6.89
C LEU A 263 11.96 -6.20 6.97
N TYR A 264 10.65 -6.15 6.91
CA TYR A 264 9.85 -4.95 7.14
C TYR A 264 8.91 -5.14 8.34
N ILE A 265 8.83 -4.16 9.23
CA ILE A 265 7.97 -4.20 10.43
C ILE A 265 7.16 -2.91 10.55
N SER A 266 5.86 -3.01 10.65
CA SER A 266 5.00 -1.86 10.98
C SER A 266 3.62 -2.29 11.48
N ALA A 267 2.86 -1.32 11.99
CA ALA A 267 1.43 -1.45 12.11
C ALA A 267 0.71 -1.33 10.75
N ASP A 268 -0.63 -1.35 10.72
CA ASP A 268 -1.45 -1.20 9.52
C ASP A 268 -1.27 0.18 8.87
N THR A 269 -0.36 0.26 7.90
CA THR A 269 0.05 1.48 7.21
C THR A 269 0.12 1.28 5.70
N GLY A 270 0.18 2.38 4.93
CA GLY A 270 0.36 2.30 3.48
C GLY A 270 1.63 1.54 3.05
N PRO A 271 2.80 1.84 3.62
CA PRO A 271 4.05 1.13 3.33
C PRO A 271 4.03 -0.37 3.65
N LEU A 272 3.20 -0.84 4.61
CA LEU A 272 3.01 -2.27 4.86
C LEU A 272 2.52 -3.02 3.60
N HIS A 273 1.55 -2.44 2.91
CA HIS A 273 1.02 -3.03 1.68
C HIS A 273 2.03 -2.98 0.54
N LEU A 274 2.94 -2.00 0.56
CA LEU A 274 4.06 -1.95 -0.37
C LEU A 274 5.05 -3.09 -0.11
N ALA A 275 5.40 -3.34 1.15
CA ALA A 275 6.25 -4.48 1.54
C ALA A 275 5.64 -5.82 1.10
N ASN A 276 4.32 -5.98 1.30
CA ASN A 276 3.58 -7.15 0.83
C ASN A 276 3.63 -7.30 -0.69
N ALA A 277 3.38 -6.23 -1.44
CA ALA A 277 3.41 -6.23 -2.90
C ALA A 277 4.81 -6.55 -3.47
N LEU A 278 5.87 -6.20 -2.73
CA LEU A 278 7.27 -6.51 -3.03
C LEU A 278 7.69 -7.93 -2.57
N LYS A 279 6.77 -8.69 -1.97
CA LYS A 279 7.01 -10.03 -1.40
C LYS A 279 8.17 -10.06 -0.40
N LYS A 280 8.29 -9.00 0.41
CA LYS A 280 9.31 -8.93 1.46
C LYS A 280 8.82 -9.65 2.71
N PRO A 281 9.70 -10.39 3.41
CA PRO A 281 9.39 -10.84 4.76
C PRO A 281 8.90 -9.65 5.58
N LEU A 282 7.73 -9.78 6.20
CA LEU A 282 7.14 -8.67 6.95
C LEU A 282 6.42 -9.14 8.21
N ILE A 283 6.47 -8.31 9.23
CA ILE A 283 5.70 -8.45 10.46
C ILE A 283 4.72 -7.28 10.55
N ALA A 284 3.44 -7.61 10.54
CA ALA A 284 2.34 -6.66 10.53
C ALA A 284 1.59 -6.69 11.86
N MET A 285 1.49 -5.54 12.54
CA MET A 285 0.77 -5.43 13.81
C MET A 285 -0.61 -4.84 13.61
N TYR A 286 -1.64 -5.54 14.06
CA TYR A 286 -3.04 -5.16 13.94
C TYR A 286 -3.72 -5.09 15.32
N GLY A 287 -4.34 -3.97 15.62
CA GLY A 287 -5.14 -3.78 16.84
C GLY A 287 -6.56 -3.34 16.50
N THR A 288 -6.71 -2.11 16.11
CA THR A 288 -8.01 -1.47 15.86
C THR A 288 -8.62 -1.79 14.49
N THR A 289 -7.86 -2.35 13.56
CA THR A 289 -8.32 -2.71 12.21
C THR A 289 -8.24 -4.22 11.99
N SER A 290 -9.04 -4.71 11.04
CA SER A 290 -9.06 -6.14 10.69
C SER A 290 -8.08 -6.45 9.57
N PRO A 291 -7.12 -7.37 9.79
CA PRO A 291 -6.25 -7.87 8.72
C PRO A 291 -7.03 -8.65 7.66
N ASP A 292 -8.14 -9.32 8.02
CA ASP A 292 -8.96 -10.08 7.07
C ASP A 292 -9.57 -9.21 5.98
N ARG A 293 -9.79 -7.91 6.26
CA ARG A 293 -10.34 -6.97 5.28
C ARG A 293 -9.29 -6.33 4.40
N THR A 294 -8.20 -5.87 4.99
CA THR A 294 -7.20 -5.01 4.32
C THR A 294 -5.76 -5.35 4.68
N GLY A 295 -5.51 -6.49 5.30
CA GLY A 295 -4.15 -6.88 5.69
C GLY A 295 -3.24 -7.20 4.50
N PRO A 296 -1.97 -7.50 4.75
CA PRO A 296 -1.11 -8.10 3.75
C PRO A 296 -1.73 -9.39 3.22
N TYR A 297 -1.65 -9.63 1.91
CA TYR A 297 -2.41 -10.68 1.25
C TYR A 297 -1.57 -11.45 0.23
N GLY A 298 -1.67 -12.77 0.27
CA GLY A 298 -1.14 -13.63 -0.78
C GLY A 298 0.33 -14.02 -0.67
N GLY A 299 0.75 -14.65 0.43
CA GLY A 299 2.08 -15.26 0.50
C GLY A 299 2.54 -15.65 1.90
N ASP A 300 3.50 -16.57 1.95
CA ASP A 300 4.10 -17.11 3.19
C ASP A 300 5.09 -16.14 3.86
N HIS A 301 5.39 -15.02 3.21
CA HIS A 301 6.29 -13.98 3.70
C HIS A 301 5.63 -13.04 4.74
N VAL A 302 4.37 -13.28 5.09
CA VAL A 302 3.56 -12.39 5.92
C VAL A 302 3.32 -13.00 7.30
N HIS A 303 3.76 -12.29 8.34
CA HIS A 303 3.47 -12.62 9.73
C HIS A 303 2.57 -11.53 10.33
N ILE A 304 1.32 -11.88 10.62
CA ILE A 304 0.36 -10.95 11.23
C ILE A 304 0.27 -11.23 12.72
N ILE A 305 0.45 -10.17 13.51
CA ILE A 305 0.22 -10.18 14.96
C ILE A 305 -1.00 -9.33 15.24
N GLN A 306 -2.06 -9.96 15.65
CA GLN A 306 -3.26 -9.27 16.06
C GLN A 306 -3.29 -9.10 17.58
N SER A 307 -3.65 -7.91 18.05
CA SER A 307 -3.82 -7.67 19.47
C SER A 307 -4.82 -8.65 20.10
N PRO A 308 -4.52 -9.21 21.26
CA PRO A 308 -5.42 -10.16 21.92
C PRO A 308 -6.76 -9.53 22.34
N THR A 309 -6.83 -8.19 22.41
CA THR A 309 -8.08 -7.47 22.68
C THR A 309 -8.81 -6.99 21.45
N SER A 310 -8.24 -7.19 20.25
CA SER A 310 -8.89 -6.79 19.00
C SER A 310 -10.15 -7.59 18.73
N ARG A 311 -11.23 -6.87 18.41
CA ARG A 311 -12.51 -7.43 17.96
C ARG A 311 -12.84 -7.08 16.51
N ALA A 312 -11.89 -6.49 15.80
CA ALA A 312 -12.07 -6.10 14.41
C ALA A 312 -12.20 -7.34 13.51
N THR A 313 -13.18 -7.34 12.61
CA THR A 313 -13.46 -8.42 11.65
C THR A 313 -13.59 -7.86 10.24
N ALA A 314 -13.64 -8.72 9.23
CA ALA A 314 -13.87 -8.27 7.85
C ALA A 314 -15.22 -7.54 7.68
N LYS A 315 -16.23 -7.83 8.50
CA LYS A 315 -17.55 -7.17 8.49
C LYS A 315 -17.57 -5.90 9.33
N GLU A 316 -16.88 -5.90 10.47
CA GLU A 316 -16.71 -4.78 11.39
C GLU A 316 -15.22 -4.44 11.48
N PRO A 317 -14.67 -3.77 10.44
CA PRO A 317 -13.22 -3.69 10.26
C PRO A 317 -12.53 -2.66 11.15
N LEU A 318 -13.26 -1.91 11.97
CA LEU A 318 -12.71 -0.87 12.83
C LEU A 318 -13.32 -0.95 14.23
N VAL A 319 -12.45 -1.09 15.22
CA VAL A 319 -12.80 -1.02 16.66
C VAL A 319 -12.06 0.17 17.28
N LYS A 320 -12.79 1.06 17.93
CA LYS A 320 -12.20 2.23 18.62
C LYS A 320 -11.81 1.82 20.05
N ASP A 321 -10.65 1.21 20.18
CA ASP A 321 -10.02 0.91 21.46
C ASP A 321 -8.63 1.56 21.47
N PRO A 322 -8.41 2.63 22.26
CA PRO A 322 -7.15 3.36 22.25
C PRO A 322 -5.96 2.55 22.78
N ASP A 323 -6.21 1.54 23.61
CA ASP A 323 -5.15 0.76 24.24
C ASP A 323 -4.84 -0.53 23.48
N CYS A 324 -5.62 -0.84 22.46
CA CYS A 324 -5.56 -2.11 21.73
C CYS A 324 -4.16 -2.43 21.20
N MET A 325 -3.44 -1.46 20.66
CA MET A 325 -2.08 -1.67 20.12
C MET A 325 -1.06 -1.91 21.25
N GLY A 326 -1.24 -1.32 22.42
CA GLY A 326 -0.38 -1.51 23.59
C GLY A 326 -0.38 -2.95 24.13
N HIS A 327 -1.43 -3.73 23.85
CA HIS A 327 -1.51 -5.14 24.26
C HIS A 327 -0.72 -6.10 23.35
N ILE A 328 -0.17 -5.63 22.23
CA ILE A 328 0.80 -6.40 21.46
C ILE A 328 2.14 -6.32 22.16
N SER A 329 2.59 -7.42 22.74
CA SER A 329 3.87 -7.47 23.47
C SER A 329 5.07 -7.45 22.53
N VAL A 330 6.20 -6.95 23.01
CA VAL A 330 7.49 -7.01 22.28
C VAL A 330 7.89 -8.46 22.03
N ASP A 331 7.61 -9.36 22.98
CA ASP A 331 7.91 -10.77 22.86
C ASP A 331 7.15 -11.43 21.69
N SER A 332 5.88 -11.09 21.49
CA SER A 332 5.12 -11.64 20.36
C SER A 332 5.69 -11.20 19.00
N VAL A 333 6.18 -9.96 18.90
CA VAL A 333 6.86 -9.48 17.68
C VAL A 333 8.22 -10.15 17.51
N TRP A 334 8.93 -10.35 18.59
CA TRP A 334 10.22 -11.05 18.60
C TRP A 334 10.10 -12.51 18.19
N GLU A 335 9.10 -13.23 18.70
CA GLU A 335 8.80 -14.60 18.29
C GLU A 335 8.46 -14.72 16.81
N ALA A 336 7.70 -13.76 16.26
CA ALA A 336 7.44 -13.70 14.83
C ALA A 336 8.73 -13.49 14.03
N TYR A 337 9.64 -12.63 14.50
CA TYR A 337 10.96 -12.46 13.87
C TYR A 337 11.79 -13.76 13.87
N GLN A 338 11.78 -14.53 14.97
CA GLN A 338 12.51 -15.81 15.02
C GLN A 338 11.97 -16.79 13.96
N LYS A 339 10.65 -16.84 13.77
CA LYS A 339 10.03 -17.65 12.71
C LYS A 339 10.47 -17.23 11.32
N VAL A 340 10.43 -15.92 11.02
CA VAL A 340 10.94 -15.37 9.74
C VAL A 340 12.39 -15.80 9.50
N LYS A 341 13.23 -15.78 10.54
CA LYS A 341 14.63 -16.15 10.44
C LYS A 341 14.82 -17.65 10.14
N GLU A 342 14.02 -18.50 10.76
CA GLU A 342 14.04 -19.97 10.53
C GLU A 342 13.61 -20.32 9.10
N GLU A 343 12.54 -19.70 8.61
CA GLU A 343 12.03 -19.89 7.25
C GLU A 343 13.03 -19.44 6.18
N GLY A 344 13.74 -18.31 6.42
CA GLY A 344 14.79 -17.80 5.54
C GLY A 344 16.01 -18.71 5.43
N HIS A 345 16.29 -19.55 6.43
CA HIS A 345 17.40 -20.51 6.39
C HIS A 345 17.00 -21.83 5.68
N GLY A 346 15.71 -22.20 5.69
CA GLY A 346 15.21 -23.42 5.06
C GLY A 346 15.19 -23.39 3.53
N THR A 347 15.25 -22.21 2.92
CA THR A 347 15.21 -22.02 1.45
C THR A 347 16.60 -21.98 0.79
N GLN A 348 17.69 -22.07 1.57
CA GLN A 348 19.06 -22.06 1.07
C GLN A 348 19.76 -23.45 1.11
N SER A 349 19.04 -24.51 1.44
CA SER A 349 19.55 -25.88 1.50
C SER A 349 19.16 -26.71 0.27
#